data_9cf32856cc3f2488c84bde6487490fc1
#
_entry.id   9cf32856cc3f2488c84bde6487490fc1
#
_cell.length_a   1.000
_cell.length_b   1.000
_cell.length_c   1.000
_cell.angle_alpha   90.00
_cell.angle_beta   90.00
_cell.angle_gamma   90.00
#
_symmetry.space_group_name_H-M   'P 1'
#
loop_
_entity.id
_entity.type
_entity.pdbx_description
1 polymer ?
#
loop_
_entity_poly.entity_id
_entity_poly.type
_entity_poly.pdbx_seq_one_letter_code
_entity_poly.pdbx_strand_id
1 'polypeptide(L)'
;FVAQELINKVKSKCCGIKVKEKNPSAVIVVGGIGTKEAAIAYLQNFAQFDIAMWGEGEIPLLHLTEKISEDKTDELSSIGNIAYRVNGEILTSRIPNMEFADLSSKALRPDYSDFFDKMDCYGVPKQYALLSFENSRSCHWKKCHFCYLNMGYKFRKKDIAVTLDEIADSVKKYGIYRIQFLDNDLIDNDFARFDAFLDGLMEIREQYPRLSIDLGEIISHGVNARIVKKMALAGFNHVQIGYESPSDNLLRKIDKKNTFSSNLLFIKFAYKYRIHVNGANVLRGLIEE
;
A
#
# COMPACT_ATOMS: atom_id res chain seq x y z
N PHE A 1 30.87 -0.30 1.58
CA PHE A 1 31.18 0.77 2.56
C PHE A 1 29.95 1.66 2.81
N VAL A 2 29.36 2.26 1.78
CA VAL A 2 28.20 3.17 1.91
C VAL A 2 26.96 2.45 2.50
N ALA A 3 26.70 1.21 2.09
CA ALA A 3 25.58 0.44 2.61
C ALA A 3 25.72 0.13 4.11
N GLN A 4 26.93 -0.19 4.57
CA GLN A 4 27.18 -0.49 5.98
C GLN A 4 27.09 0.76 6.85
N GLU A 5 27.50 1.92 6.33
CA GLU A 5 27.38 3.20 7.02
C GLU A 5 25.92 3.64 7.12
N LEU A 6 25.12 3.43 6.07
CA LEU A 6 23.67 3.68 6.09
C LEU A 6 22.98 2.79 7.13
N ILE A 7 23.30 1.48 7.16
CA ILE A 7 22.79 0.52 8.14
C ILE A 7 23.14 0.96 9.57
N ASN A 8 24.36 1.41 9.80
CA ASN A 8 24.80 1.88 11.12
C ASN A 8 24.09 3.17 11.54
N LYS A 9 23.86 4.11 10.62
CA LYS A 9 23.06 5.33 10.87
C LYS A 9 21.59 5.01 11.17
N VAL A 10 21.00 4.05 10.46
CA VAL A 10 19.63 3.56 10.74
C VAL A 10 19.58 2.87 12.10
N LYS A 11 20.54 2.02 12.42
CA LYS A 11 20.64 1.34 13.73
C LYS A 11 20.73 2.35 14.88
N SER A 12 21.54 3.38 14.77
CA SER A 12 21.74 4.39 15.83
C SER A 12 20.55 5.32 16.04
N LYS A 13 19.67 5.46 15.04
CA LYS A 13 18.45 6.29 15.09
C LYS A 13 17.15 5.49 15.23
N CYS A 14 17.23 4.16 15.31
CA CYS A 14 16.06 3.30 15.34
C CYS A 14 15.30 3.49 16.66
N CYS A 15 14.02 3.86 16.58
CA CYS A 15 13.14 4.02 17.74
C CYS A 15 13.12 2.77 18.63
N GLY A 16 13.22 1.57 18.02
CA GLY A 16 13.26 0.30 18.75
C GLY A 16 14.42 0.18 19.73
N ILE A 17 15.63 0.64 19.39
CA ILE A 17 16.77 0.65 20.30
C ILE A 17 16.45 1.52 21.52
N LYS A 18 15.96 2.73 21.31
CA LYS A 18 15.61 3.65 22.40
C LYS A 18 14.46 3.13 23.27
N VAL A 19 13.52 2.38 22.69
CA VAL A 19 12.44 1.72 23.45
C VAL A 19 13.04 0.66 24.36
N LYS A 20 13.90 -0.24 23.83
CA LYS A 20 14.57 -1.28 24.63
C LYS A 20 15.47 -0.72 25.72
N GLU A 21 16.15 0.41 25.47
CA GLU A 21 16.95 1.11 26.49
C GLU A 21 16.10 1.60 27.67
N LYS A 22 14.87 2.09 27.39
CA LYS A 22 13.94 2.60 28.41
C LYS A 22 13.08 1.52 29.04
N ASN A 23 12.69 0.53 28.27
CA ASN A 23 11.87 -0.58 28.67
C ASN A 23 12.38 -1.89 28.01
N PRO A 24 13.32 -2.61 28.64
CA PRO A 24 13.87 -3.84 28.10
C PRO A 24 12.84 -4.96 27.87
N SER A 25 11.73 -4.94 28.60
CA SER A 25 10.63 -5.93 28.47
C SER A 25 9.63 -5.59 27.34
N ALA A 26 9.74 -4.42 26.71
CA ALA A 26 8.84 -4.07 25.61
C ALA A 26 8.98 -5.03 24.43
N VAL A 27 7.87 -5.59 23.95
CA VAL A 27 7.84 -6.40 22.74
C VAL A 27 7.78 -5.48 21.53
N ILE A 28 8.79 -5.57 20.66
CA ILE A 28 8.88 -4.72 19.46
C ILE A 28 8.58 -5.55 18.23
N VAL A 29 7.51 -5.18 17.53
CA VAL A 29 7.02 -5.82 16.33
C VAL A 29 7.34 -4.97 15.11
N VAL A 30 7.83 -5.59 14.03
CA VAL A 30 8.00 -4.96 12.72
C VAL A 30 7.06 -5.61 11.71
N GLY A 31 6.35 -4.78 10.94
CA GLY A 31 5.43 -5.19 9.88
C GLY A 31 5.70 -4.46 8.57
N GLY A 32 4.79 -4.60 7.60
CA GLY A 32 4.96 -4.02 6.26
C GLY A 32 5.98 -4.79 5.40
N ILE A 33 6.20 -6.03 5.69
CA ILE A 33 7.18 -6.92 5.05
C ILE A 33 6.45 -7.81 4.04
N GLY A 34 6.99 -7.94 2.84
CA GLY A 34 6.33 -8.69 1.75
C GLY A 34 6.43 -10.21 1.88
N THR A 35 7.55 -10.75 2.39
CA THR A 35 7.84 -12.18 2.37
C THR A 35 8.38 -12.70 3.70
N LYS A 36 8.27 -14.01 3.90
CA LYS A 36 8.82 -14.73 5.06
C LYS A 36 10.33 -14.56 5.20
N GLU A 37 11.05 -14.68 4.08
CA GLU A 37 12.51 -14.58 4.03
C GLU A 37 12.97 -13.18 4.46
N ALA A 38 12.27 -12.14 4.01
CA ALA A 38 12.54 -10.77 4.43
C ALA A 38 12.27 -10.59 5.94
N ALA A 39 11.20 -11.16 6.49
CA ALA A 39 10.90 -11.11 7.93
C ALA A 39 12.00 -11.75 8.76
N ILE A 40 12.51 -12.94 8.35
CA ILE A 40 13.64 -13.60 8.98
C ILE A 40 14.89 -12.72 8.90
N ALA A 41 15.18 -12.15 7.73
CA ALA A 41 16.34 -11.28 7.54
C ALA A 41 16.26 -10.01 8.42
N TYR A 42 15.07 -9.43 8.63
CA TYR A 42 14.90 -8.33 9.58
C TYR A 42 15.30 -8.74 11.00
N LEU A 43 14.85 -9.87 11.49
CA LEU A 43 15.23 -10.34 12.82
C LEU A 43 16.72 -10.70 12.91
N GLN A 44 17.32 -11.28 11.87
CA GLN A 44 18.76 -11.58 11.83
C GLN A 44 19.64 -10.32 11.94
N ASN A 45 19.22 -9.24 11.27
CA ASN A 45 20.03 -8.04 11.18
C ASN A 45 19.73 -7.00 12.25
N PHE A 46 18.57 -7.06 12.93
CA PHE A 46 18.12 -6.07 13.89
C PHE A 46 17.69 -6.73 15.20
N ALA A 47 18.61 -6.81 16.15
CA ALA A 47 18.40 -7.47 17.44
C ALA A 47 17.31 -6.82 18.33
N GLN A 48 16.95 -5.55 18.07
CA GLN A 48 15.91 -4.84 18.80
C GLN A 48 14.48 -5.28 18.46
N PHE A 49 14.27 -5.98 17.36
CA PHE A 49 12.97 -6.54 17.02
C PHE A 49 12.80 -7.95 17.58
N ASP A 50 11.68 -8.15 18.24
CA ASP A 50 11.33 -9.45 18.81
C ASP A 50 10.52 -10.29 17.83
N ILE A 51 9.64 -9.63 17.04
CA ILE A 51 8.70 -10.26 16.12
C ILE A 51 8.70 -9.49 14.79
N ALA A 52 8.67 -10.21 13.68
CA ALA A 52 8.49 -9.67 12.34
C ALA A 52 7.27 -10.33 11.67
N MET A 53 6.38 -9.52 11.09
CA MET A 53 5.17 -9.96 10.39
C MET A 53 5.30 -9.71 8.90
N TRP A 54 4.90 -10.67 8.06
CA TRP A 54 4.87 -10.50 6.61
C TRP A 54 3.45 -10.65 6.05
N GLY A 55 3.21 -10.01 4.91
CA GLY A 55 1.88 -9.95 4.32
C GLY A 55 0.96 -8.98 5.06
N GLU A 56 -0.30 -9.33 5.18
CA GLU A 56 -1.29 -8.51 5.88
C GLU A 56 -1.22 -8.76 7.38
N GLY A 57 -1.06 -7.69 8.14
CA GLY A 57 -0.73 -7.75 9.57
C GLY A 57 -1.91 -7.56 10.53
N GLU A 58 -3.09 -7.15 10.05
CA GLU A 58 -4.20 -6.76 10.93
C GLU A 58 -4.64 -7.90 11.85
N ILE A 59 -4.95 -9.05 11.28
CA ILE A 59 -5.38 -10.23 12.06
C ILE A 59 -4.24 -10.87 12.86
N PRO A 60 -3.04 -11.09 12.26
CA PRO A 60 -1.89 -11.57 13.05
C PRO A 60 -1.54 -10.66 14.23
N LEU A 61 -1.62 -9.34 14.08
CA LEU A 61 -1.33 -8.40 15.16
C LEU A 61 -2.40 -8.48 16.26
N LEU A 62 -3.68 -8.62 15.90
CA LEU A 62 -4.75 -8.83 16.86
C LEU A 62 -4.49 -10.09 17.71
N HIS A 63 -4.28 -11.24 17.06
CA HIS A 63 -3.98 -12.49 17.75
C HIS A 63 -2.72 -12.39 18.61
N LEU A 64 -1.68 -11.68 18.13
CA LEU A 64 -0.47 -11.46 18.91
C LEU A 64 -0.75 -10.67 20.20
N THR A 65 -1.52 -9.58 20.09
CA THR A 65 -1.85 -8.76 21.27
C THR A 65 -2.70 -9.53 22.28
N GLU A 66 -3.63 -10.37 21.81
CA GLU A 66 -4.40 -11.28 22.67
C GLU A 66 -3.51 -12.27 23.40
N LYS A 67 -2.60 -12.96 22.67
CA LYS A 67 -1.67 -13.93 23.28
C LYS A 67 -0.74 -13.28 24.30
N ILE A 68 -0.22 -12.08 24.02
CA ILE A 68 0.63 -11.35 24.96
C ILE A 68 -0.19 -10.94 26.21
N SER A 69 -1.43 -10.45 26.03
CA SER A 69 -2.27 -10.04 27.15
C SER A 69 -2.71 -11.19 28.05
N GLU A 70 -2.78 -12.41 27.51
CA GLU A 70 -3.11 -13.64 28.22
C GLU A 70 -1.89 -14.39 28.80
N ASP A 71 -0.67 -13.83 28.62
CA ASP A 71 0.60 -14.43 28.99
C ASP A 71 0.87 -15.79 28.31
N LYS A 72 0.35 -15.97 27.08
CA LYS A 72 0.47 -17.19 26.25
C LYS A 72 1.54 -17.04 25.15
N THR A 73 2.71 -16.55 25.52
CA THR A 73 3.80 -16.33 24.56
C THR A 73 4.45 -17.63 24.02
N ASP A 74 4.17 -18.76 24.63
CA ASP A 74 4.53 -20.09 24.14
C ASP A 74 3.69 -20.56 22.94
N GLU A 75 2.53 -19.93 22.70
CA GLU A 75 1.63 -20.26 21.61
C GLU A 75 1.85 -19.41 20.33
N LEU A 76 2.92 -18.62 20.24
CA LEU A 76 3.19 -17.75 19.09
C LEU A 76 3.27 -18.51 17.76
N SER A 77 3.65 -19.78 17.77
CA SER A 77 3.70 -20.63 16.56
C SER A 77 2.33 -20.83 15.90
N SER A 78 1.23 -20.57 16.61
CA SER A 78 -0.15 -20.66 16.10
C SER A 78 -0.62 -19.41 15.35
N ILE A 79 0.11 -18.29 15.43
CA ILE A 79 -0.21 -17.05 14.75
C ILE A 79 0.36 -17.11 13.33
N GLY A 80 -0.48 -16.88 12.32
CA GLY A 80 -0.04 -16.93 10.92
C GLY A 80 0.92 -15.79 10.57
N ASN A 81 1.85 -16.06 9.66
CA ASN A 81 2.73 -15.06 9.05
C ASN A 81 3.59 -14.25 10.02
N ILE A 82 4.14 -14.89 11.07
CA ILE A 82 5.11 -14.25 11.94
C ILE A 82 6.44 -15.03 12.03
N ALA A 83 7.52 -14.28 12.14
CA ALA A 83 8.81 -14.76 12.63
C ALA A 83 9.05 -14.12 14.00
N TYR A 84 9.59 -14.87 14.94
CA TYR A 84 9.77 -14.40 16.31
C TYR A 84 11.02 -15.02 16.94
N ARG A 85 11.53 -14.38 18.00
CA ARG A 85 12.77 -14.77 18.66
C ARG A 85 12.47 -15.49 19.97
N VAL A 86 13.08 -16.67 20.16
CA VAL A 86 13.01 -17.46 21.40
C VAL A 86 14.42 -17.91 21.75
N ASN A 87 14.91 -17.58 22.93
CA ASN A 87 16.25 -17.96 23.42
C ASN A 87 17.39 -17.70 22.42
N GLY A 88 17.27 -16.59 21.64
CA GLY A 88 18.27 -16.21 20.62
C GLY A 88 18.08 -16.86 19.26
N GLU A 89 17.23 -17.85 19.12
CA GLU A 89 16.87 -18.49 17.85
C GLU A 89 15.69 -17.77 17.19
N ILE A 90 15.65 -17.77 15.87
CA ILE A 90 14.54 -17.22 15.08
C ILE A 90 13.66 -18.37 14.60
N LEU A 91 12.45 -18.39 15.09
CA LEU A 91 11.42 -19.35 14.72
C LEU A 91 10.38 -18.67 13.80
N THR A 92 9.60 -19.47 13.09
CA THR A 92 8.50 -18.97 12.25
C THR A 92 7.22 -19.70 12.57
N SER A 93 6.08 -19.03 12.32
CA SER A 93 4.78 -19.67 12.43
C SER A 93 4.68 -20.94 11.60
N ARG A 94 3.93 -21.91 12.10
CA ARG A 94 3.69 -23.20 11.44
C ARG A 94 2.65 -23.14 10.34
N ILE A 95 1.78 -22.14 10.41
CA ILE A 95 0.64 -21.97 9.50
C ILE A 95 0.72 -20.62 8.78
N PRO A 96 0.28 -20.53 7.51
CA PRO A 96 0.09 -19.26 6.85
C PRO A 96 -1.12 -18.50 7.45
N ASN A 97 -1.12 -17.18 7.34
CA ASN A 97 -2.32 -16.41 7.64
C ASN A 97 -3.37 -16.65 6.55
N MET A 98 -4.50 -17.20 6.92
CA MET A 98 -5.65 -17.46 6.04
C MET A 98 -6.82 -16.49 6.32
N GLU A 99 -6.70 -15.67 7.36
CA GLU A 99 -7.71 -14.72 7.78
C GLU A 99 -7.34 -13.32 7.29
N PHE A 100 -8.35 -12.61 6.80
CA PHE A 100 -8.16 -11.27 6.25
C PHE A 100 -9.23 -10.35 6.81
N ALA A 101 -8.80 -9.17 7.26
CA ALA A 101 -9.72 -8.16 7.76
C ALA A 101 -10.69 -7.68 6.67
N ASP A 102 -11.93 -7.38 7.06
CA ASP A 102 -12.89 -6.71 6.18
C ASP A 102 -12.45 -5.26 5.95
N LEU A 103 -12.07 -4.93 4.72
CA LEU A 103 -11.58 -3.59 4.36
C LEU A 103 -12.64 -2.50 4.59
N SER A 104 -13.92 -2.85 4.61
CA SER A 104 -15.03 -1.92 4.86
C SER A 104 -15.31 -1.69 6.35
N SER A 105 -14.61 -2.40 7.23
CA SER A 105 -14.76 -2.25 8.67
C SER A 105 -14.34 -0.85 9.14
N LYS A 106 -15.19 -0.22 9.97
CA LYS A 106 -14.87 1.07 10.60
C LYS A 106 -13.62 1.02 11.48
N ALA A 107 -13.27 -0.16 12.00
CA ALA A 107 -12.07 -0.36 12.81
C ALA A 107 -10.76 -0.18 12.00
N LEU A 108 -10.83 -0.29 10.66
CA LEU A 108 -9.68 -0.08 9.78
C LEU A 108 -9.61 1.34 9.20
N ARG A 109 -10.50 2.25 9.58
CA ARG A 109 -10.41 3.65 9.15
C ARG A 109 -9.13 4.29 9.69
N PRO A 110 -8.30 4.90 8.82
CA PRO A 110 -7.07 5.54 9.28
C PRO A 110 -7.40 6.78 10.12
N ASP A 111 -6.77 6.88 11.29
CA ASP A 111 -6.78 8.10 12.10
C ASP A 111 -5.40 8.78 12.03
N TYR A 112 -5.37 9.93 11.42
CA TYR A 112 -4.16 10.73 11.26
C TYR A 112 -4.01 11.82 12.34
N SER A 113 -4.85 11.86 13.37
CA SER A 113 -4.87 12.94 14.37
C SER A 113 -3.51 13.14 15.01
N ASP A 114 -2.90 12.08 15.56
CA ASP A 114 -1.59 12.14 16.19
C ASP A 114 -0.48 12.66 15.28
N PHE A 115 -0.56 12.37 13.97
CA PHE A 115 0.42 12.86 13.01
C PHE A 115 0.21 14.35 12.75
N PHE A 116 -1.03 14.79 12.48
CA PHE A 116 -1.31 16.17 12.15
C PHE A 116 -1.17 17.10 13.35
N ASP A 117 -1.47 16.63 14.55
CA ASP A 117 -1.26 17.39 15.80
C ASP A 117 0.22 17.64 16.10
N LYS A 118 1.10 16.81 15.55
CA LYS A 118 2.56 16.90 15.74
C LYS A 118 3.32 17.35 14.50
N MET A 119 2.64 17.73 13.42
CA MET A 119 3.31 18.11 12.15
C MET A 119 4.34 19.21 12.31
N ASP A 120 4.07 20.22 13.14
CA ASP A 120 5.01 21.31 13.38
C ASP A 120 6.33 20.80 14.00
N CYS A 121 6.26 19.75 14.83
CA CYS A 121 7.46 19.10 15.39
C CYS A 121 8.32 18.40 14.35
N TYR A 122 7.72 18.00 13.22
CA TYR A 122 8.42 17.35 12.10
C TYR A 122 8.95 18.34 11.07
N GLY A 123 8.66 19.63 11.22
CA GLY A 123 9.07 20.67 10.27
C GLY A 123 8.46 20.52 8.86
N VAL A 124 7.36 19.79 8.74
CA VAL A 124 6.65 19.57 7.46
C VAL A 124 5.45 20.52 7.38
N PRO A 125 5.46 21.50 6.46
CA PRO A 125 4.31 22.39 6.31
C PRO A 125 3.05 21.62 5.91
N LYS A 126 1.92 21.91 6.56
CA LYS A 126 0.63 21.23 6.35
C LYS A 126 0.20 21.21 4.88
N GLN A 127 0.58 22.22 4.09
CA GLN A 127 0.26 22.28 2.65
C GLN A 127 0.87 21.16 1.82
N TYR A 128 1.91 20.47 2.32
CA TYR A 128 2.51 19.31 1.66
C TYR A 128 1.94 17.98 2.16
N ALA A 129 1.06 18.02 3.14
CA ALA A 129 0.43 16.82 3.65
C ALA A 129 -0.45 16.16 2.60
N LEU A 130 -0.48 14.83 2.62
CA LEU A 130 -1.19 13.97 1.70
C LEU A 130 -1.93 12.92 2.51
N LEU A 131 -3.24 12.75 2.27
CA LEU A 131 -4.02 11.67 2.87
C LEU A 131 -4.00 10.45 1.96
N SER A 132 -3.77 9.29 2.52
CA SER A 132 -3.72 8.02 1.78
C SER A 132 -5.00 7.21 2.04
N PHE A 133 -5.60 6.70 0.98
CA PHE A 133 -6.80 5.86 1.04
C PHE A 133 -6.59 4.56 0.28
N GLU A 134 -7.33 3.54 0.69
CA GLU A 134 -7.38 2.23 0.05
C GLU A 134 -8.81 1.95 -0.39
N ASN A 135 -9.03 1.66 -1.68
CA ASN A 135 -10.32 1.31 -2.26
C ASN A 135 -10.38 -0.19 -2.62
N SER A 136 -9.21 -0.79 -2.82
CA SER A 136 -9.02 -2.23 -2.98
C SER A 136 -7.62 -2.63 -2.52
N ARG A 137 -7.44 -3.89 -2.13
CA ARG A 137 -6.14 -4.42 -1.72
C ARG A 137 -5.69 -5.54 -2.65
N SER A 138 -4.41 -5.52 -3.02
CA SER A 138 -3.79 -6.40 -4.02
C SER A 138 -4.23 -6.02 -5.45
N CYS A 139 -3.95 -6.87 -6.42
CA CYS A 139 -4.28 -6.66 -7.83
C CYS A 139 -5.18 -7.78 -8.33
N HIS A 140 -6.22 -7.45 -9.09
CA HIS A 140 -7.13 -8.44 -9.66
C HIS A 140 -6.46 -9.33 -10.73
N TRP A 141 -5.42 -8.80 -11.41
CA TRP A 141 -4.75 -9.53 -12.48
C TRP A 141 -3.85 -10.65 -11.98
N LYS A 142 -2.95 -10.39 -11.05
CA LYS A 142 -2.09 -11.35 -10.35
C LYS A 142 -1.31 -12.34 -11.24
N LYS A 143 -1.01 -12.00 -12.49
CA LYS A 143 -0.32 -12.90 -13.43
C LYS A 143 1.07 -12.41 -13.81
N CYS A 144 1.40 -11.15 -13.55
CA CYS A 144 2.71 -10.61 -13.93
C CYS A 144 3.83 -11.39 -13.26
N HIS A 145 4.74 -11.99 -14.03
CA HIS A 145 5.76 -12.92 -13.54
C HIS A 145 6.75 -12.30 -12.55
N PHE A 146 6.96 -10.99 -12.62
CA PHE A 146 7.87 -10.24 -11.74
C PHE A 146 7.21 -9.73 -10.45
N CYS A 147 5.88 -9.83 -10.34
CA CYS A 147 5.13 -9.14 -9.30
C CYS A 147 4.99 -9.98 -8.04
N TYR A 148 5.43 -9.44 -6.90
CA TYR A 148 5.33 -10.09 -5.59
C TYR A 148 3.87 -10.34 -5.13
N LEU A 149 2.90 -9.62 -5.69
CA LEU A 149 1.47 -9.81 -5.36
C LEU A 149 0.94 -11.19 -5.73
N ASN A 150 1.69 -11.95 -6.55
CA ASN A 150 1.38 -13.36 -6.84
C ASN A 150 1.65 -14.28 -5.64
N MET A 151 2.38 -13.79 -4.62
CA MET A 151 2.86 -14.57 -3.47
C MET A 151 1.86 -14.60 -2.30
N GLY A 152 0.58 -14.86 -2.56
CA GLY A 152 -0.40 -15.14 -1.50
C GLY A 152 -1.29 -13.99 -1.07
N TYR A 153 -1.12 -12.80 -1.63
CA TYR A 153 -2.03 -11.68 -1.34
C TYR A 153 -3.40 -11.91 -1.97
N LYS A 154 -4.46 -11.79 -1.19
CA LYS A 154 -5.85 -11.96 -1.67
C LYS A 154 -6.39 -10.64 -2.20
N PHE A 155 -6.85 -10.62 -3.45
CA PHE A 155 -7.55 -9.44 -3.98
C PHE A 155 -8.92 -9.27 -3.30
N ARG A 156 -9.17 -8.09 -2.76
CA ARG A 156 -10.45 -7.71 -2.14
C ARG A 156 -10.76 -6.26 -2.44
N LYS A 157 -12.04 -5.96 -2.56
CA LYS A 157 -12.58 -4.60 -2.74
C LYS A 157 -13.15 -4.09 -1.43
N LYS A 158 -12.99 -2.80 -1.19
CA LYS A 158 -13.69 -2.05 -0.16
C LYS A 158 -15.02 -1.56 -0.72
N ASP A 159 -16.03 -1.38 0.13
CA ASP A 159 -17.26 -0.72 -0.29
C ASP A 159 -16.96 0.73 -0.71
N ILE A 160 -17.46 1.13 -1.89
CA ILE A 160 -17.26 2.48 -2.43
C ILE A 160 -17.82 3.53 -1.48
N ALA A 161 -19.02 3.31 -0.92
CA ALA A 161 -19.64 4.25 -0.02
C ALA A 161 -18.78 4.48 1.23
N VAL A 162 -18.15 3.41 1.74
CA VAL A 162 -17.22 3.51 2.88
C VAL A 162 -15.96 4.31 2.51
N THR A 163 -15.40 4.07 1.31
CA THR A 163 -14.22 4.82 0.87
C THR A 163 -14.53 6.32 0.68
N LEU A 164 -15.67 6.63 0.07
CA LEU A 164 -16.09 8.02 -0.15
C LEU A 164 -16.37 8.74 1.17
N ASP A 165 -17.03 8.07 2.11
CA ASP A 165 -17.30 8.58 3.46
C ASP A 165 -15.99 8.87 4.23
N GLU A 166 -15.01 7.93 4.16
CA GLU A 166 -13.68 8.14 4.75
C GLU A 166 -12.94 9.35 4.15
N ILE A 167 -13.04 9.54 2.84
CA ILE A 167 -12.43 10.71 2.17
C ILE A 167 -13.08 11.99 2.65
N ALA A 168 -14.42 12.07 2.61
CA ALA A 168 -15.17 13.25 3.02
C ALA A 168 -14.90 13.62 4.48
N ASP A 169 -14.98 12.64 5.40
CA ASP A 169 -14.69 12.83 6.81
C ASP A 169 -13.26 13.29 7.06
N SER A 170 -12.28 12.68 6.41
CA SER A 170 -10.86 13.02 6.56
C SER A 170 -10.55 14.41 6.03
N VAL A 171 -11.06 14.77 4.85
CA VAL A 171 -10.90 16.12 4.28
C VAL A 171 -11.52 17.16 5.22
N LYS A 172 -12.72 16.91 5.74
CA LYS A 172 -13.40 17.78 6.70
C LYS A 172 -12.62 17.91 8.01
N LYS A 173 -12.19 16.78 8.58
CA LYS A 173 -11.50 16.72 9.89
C LYS A 173 -10.12 17.39 9.85
N TYR A 174 -9.32 17.10 8.83
CA TYR A 174 -7.91 17.55 8.79
C TYR A 174 -7.68 18.80 7.96
N GLY A 175 -8.61 19.19 7.07
CA GLY A 175 -8.44 20.30 6.14
C GLY A 175 -7.30 20.05 5.13
N ILE A 176 -7.03 18.79 4.81
CA ILE A 176 -6.08 18.36 3.79
C ILE A 176 -6.88 17.97 2.54
N TYR A 177 -6.53 18.58 1.41
CA TYR A 177 -7.25 18.43 0.13
C TYR A 177 -6.48 17.64 -0.91
N ARG A 178 -5.27 17.18 -0.57
CA ARG A 178 -4.45 16.34 -1.42
C ARG A 178 -4.58 14.90 -0.96
N ILE A 179 -4.98 14.01 -1.84
CA ILE A 179 -5.18 12.60 -1.53
C ILE A 179 -4.44 11.69 -2.52
N GLN A 180 -4.15 10.48 -2.09
CA GLN A 180 -3.66 9.41 -2.96
C GLN A 180 -4.36 8.10 -2.65
N PHE A 181 -4.41 7.21 -3.65
CA PHE A 181 -4.85 5.84 -3.49
C PHE A 181 -3.66 4.90 -3.44
N LEU A 182 -3.70 3.93 -2.52
CA LEU A 182 -2.66 2.91 -2.33
C LEU A 182 -2.96 1.61 -3.09
N ASP A 183 -4.00 1.64 -3.92
CA ASP A 183 -4.43 0.52 -4.74
C ASP A 183 -3.37 0.16 -5.78
N ASN A 184 -3.14 -1.14 -6.00
CA ASN A 184 -2.26 -1.62 -7.06
C ASN A 184 -2.91 -1.61 -8.46
N ASP A 185 -4.23 -1.48 -8.51
CA ASP A 185 -5.04 -1.17 -9.68
C ASP A 185 -6.39 -0.61 -9.22
N LEU A 186 -6.55 0.69 -9.27
CA LEU A 186 -7.72 1.40 -8.77
C LEU A 186 -9.00 1.10 -9.58
N ILE A 187 -8.87 0.71 -10.85
CA ILE A 187 -10.00 0.36 -11.72
C ILE A 187 -10.44 -1.09 -11.53
N ASP A 188 -9.50 -1.99 -11.22
CA ASP A 188 -9.65 -3.43 -10.99
C ASP A 188 -10.47 -4.19 -12.05
N ASN A 189 -10.50 -3.68 -13.28
CA ASN A 189 -11.30 -4.18 -14.41
C ASN A 189 -12.84 -4.07 -14.20
N ASP A 190 -13.29 -3.37 -13.18
CA ASP A 190 -14.70 -3.11 -12.90
C ASP A 190 -15.05 -1.65 -13.22
N PHE A 191 -15.23 -1.39 -14.53
CA PHE A 191 -15.47 -0.04 -15.02
C PHE A 191 -16.78 0.57 -14.51
N ALA A 192 -17.79 -0.24 -14.22
CA ALA A 192 -19.05 0.26 -13.67
C ALA A 192 -18.86 0.74 -12.22
N ARG A 193 -18.15 -0.05 -11.40
CA ARG A 193 -17.79 0.33 -10.05
C ARG A 193 -16.91 1.58 -10.03
N PHE A 194 -15.90 1.63 -10.91
CA PHE A 194 -15.01 2.79 -10.99
C PHE A 194 -15.75 4.05 -11.46
N ASP A 195 -16.69 3.93 -12.40
CA ASP A 195 -17.52 5.03 -12.87
C ASP A 195 -18.38 5.61 -11.73
N ALA A 196 -19.01 4.76 -10.92
CA ALA A 196 -19.75 5.18 -9.73
C ALA A 196 -18.85 5.81 -8.66
N PHE A 197 -17.64 5.29 -8.47
CA PHE A 197 -16.64 5.86 -7.57
C PHE A 197 -16.23 7.28 -8.00
N LEU A 198 -16.04 7.50 -9.32
CA LEU A 198 -15.74 8.83 -9.85
C LEU A 198 -16.91 9.80 -9.66
N ASP A 199 -18.17 9.35 -9.75
CA ASP A 199 -19.34 10.18 -9.43
C ASP A 199 -19.30 10.66 -7.98
N GLY A 200 -19.08 9.75 -7.03
CA GLY A 200 -18.97 10.12 -5.62
C GLY A 200 -17.81 11.05 -5.32
N LEU A 201 -16.65 10.88 -5.99
CA LEU A 201 -15.53 11.83 -5.87
C LEU A 201 -15.88 13.22 -6.41
N MET A 202 -16.65 13.31 -7.50
CA MET A 202 -17.13 14.59 -8.03
C MET A 202 -18.08 15.28 -7.04
N GLU A 203 -18.99 14.54 -6.39
CA GLU A 203 -19.89 15.08 -5.36
C GLU A 203 -19.09 15.62 -4.14
N ILE A 204 -18.06 14.91 -3.69
CA ILE A 204 -17.16 15.41 -2.64
C ILE A 204 -16.44 16.67 -3.11
N ARG A 205 -16.02 16.72 -4.37
CA ARG A 205 -15.31 17.87 -4.94
C ARG A 205 -16.20 19.11 -5.11
N GLU A 206 -17.49 18.94 -5.29
CA GLU A 206 -18.45 20.06 -5.24
C GLU A 206 -18.44 20.76 -3.89
N GLN A 207 -18.32 19.99 -2.80
CA GLN A 207 -18.22 20.53 -1.44
C GLN A 207 -16.80 21.04 -1.12
N TYR A 208 -15.78 20.40 -1.69
CA TYR A 208 -14.36 20.69 -1.46
C TYR A 208 -13.63 20.91 -2.81
N PRO A 209 -13.80 22.08 -3.49
CA PRO A 209 -13.26 22.30 -4.84
C PRO A 209 -11.74 22.20 -4.97
N ARG A 210 -11.03 22.27 -3.85
CA ARG A 210 -9.57 22.10 -3.78
C ARG A 210 -9.14 20.63 -3.75
N LEU A 211 -10.05 19.67 -3.64
CA LEU A 211 -9.73 18.24 -3.61
C LEU A 211 -8.98 17.86 -4.89
N SER A 212 -7.83 17.22 -4.70
CA SER A 212 -6.90 16.80 -5.74
C SER A 212 -6.42 15.39 -5.46
N ILE A 213 -6.43 14.56 -6.47
CA ILE A 213 -5.93 13.19 -6.40
C ILE A 213 -4.56 13.16 -7.06
N ASP A 214 -3.54 13.07 -6.20
CA ASP A 214 -2.14 13.25 -6.58
C ASP A 214 -1.44 11.94 -6.97
N LEU A 215 -2.06 10.80 -6.71
CA LEU A 215 -1.61 9.49 -7.17
C LEU A 215 -2.75 8.47 -7.17
N GLY A 216 -2.82 7.68 -8.24
CA GLY A 216 -3.59 6.45 -8.35
C GLY A 216 -2.89 5.51 -9.33
N GLU A 217 -2.69 4.26 -8.95
CA GLU A 217 -2.14 3.25 -9.86
C GLU A 217 -3.27 2.57 -10.64
N ILE A 218 -3.09 2.40 -11.94
CA ILE A 218 -4.08 1.76 -12.80
C ILE A 218 -3.45 0.86 -13.86
N ILE A 219 -4.21 -0.12 -14.28
CA ILE A 219 -3.97 -0.88 -15.51
C ILE A 219 -4.66 -0.15 -16.67
N SER A 220 -3.91 0.28 -17.69
CA SER A 220 -4.43 1.09 -18.81
C SER A 220 -5.38 0.34 -19.75
N HIS A 221 -5.40 -1.00 -19.67
CA HIS A 221 -6.21 -1.85 -20.54
C HIS A 221 -7.72 -1.56 -20.38
N GLY A 222 -8.40 -1.32 -21.49
CA GLY A 222 -9.84 -1.04 -21.52
C GLY A 222 -10.25 0.38 -21.14
N VAL A 223 -9.31 1.22 -20.69
CA VAL A 223 -9.60 2.62 -20.33
C VAL A 223 -9.83 3.45 -21.59
N ASN A 224 -10.94 4.17 -21.63
CA ASN A 224 -11.33 5.01 -22.76
C ASN A 224 -11.35 6.52 -22.41
N ALA A 225 -11.52 7.36 -23.43
CA ALA A 225 -11.51 8.82 -23.28
C ALA A 225 -12.60 9.35 -22.31
N ARG A 226 -13.77 8.68 -22.25
CA ARG A 226 -14.86 9.07 -21.33
C ARG A 226 -14.43 8.91 -19.88
N ILE A 227 -13.82 7.77 -19.53
CA ILE A 227 -13.33 7.49 -18.18
C ILE A 227 -12.23 8.47 -17.81
N VAL A 228 -11.25 8.73 -18.69
CA VAL A 228 -10.15 9.66 -18.38
C VAL A 228 -10.67 11.10 -18.22
N LYS A 229 -11.66 11.53 -19.02
CA LYS A 229 -12.33 12.82 -18.82
C LYS A 229 -12.99 12.90 -17.45
N LYS A 230 -13.68 11.84 -17.02
CA LYS A 230 -14.37 11.77 -15.73
C LYS A 230 -13.36 11.77 -14.56
N MET A 231 -12.23 11.07 -14.72
CA MET A 231 -11.13 11.15 -13.76
C MET A 231 -10.64 12.59 -13.56
N ALA A 232 -10.42 13.33 -14.65
CA ALA A 232 -10.02 14.74 -14.55
C ALA A 232 -11.06 15.59 -13.82
N LEU A 233 -12.36 15.39 -14.08
CA LEU A 233 -13.45 16.08 -13.37
C LEU A 233 -13.49 15.70 -11.89
N ALA A 234 -13.22 14.45 -11.55
CA ALA A 234 -13.13 13.96 -10.18
C ALA A 234 -11.88 14.47 -9.43
N GLY A 235 -10.94 15.13 -10.12
CA GLY A 235 -9.78 15.77 -9.50
C GLY A 235 -8.47 15.00 -9.63
N PHE A 236 -8.42 13.95 -10.44
CA PHE A 236 -7.14 13.29 -10.75
C PHE A 236 -6.24 14.23 -11.54
N ASN A 237 -5.06 14.52 -10.99
CA ASN A 237 -4.02 15.30 -11.65
C ASN A 237 -2.78 14.46 -11.96
N HIS A 238 -2.63 13.30 -11.30
CA HIS A 238 -1.52 12.39 -11.51
C HIS A 238 -1.96 10.92 -11.40
N VAL A 239 -1.47 10.10 -12.32
CA VAL A 239 -1.73 8.65 -12.37
C VAL A 239 -0.45 7.90 -12.73
N GLN A 240 -0.24 6.78 -12.08
CA GLN A 240 0.81 5.83 -12.44
C GLN A 240 0.21 4.67 -13.24
N ILE A 241 0.87 4.29 -14.33
CA ILE A 241 0.53 3.08 -15.10
C ILE A 241 1.68 2.11 -15.11
N GLY A 242 1.38 0.82 -15.07
CA GLY A 242 2.37 -0.21 -15.31
C GLY A 242 2.69 -0.29 -16.80
N TYR A 243 3.48 0.67 -17.33
CA TYR A 243 3.86 0.75 -18.74
C TYR A 243 4.74 -0.42 -19.17
N GLU A 244 5.72 -0.77 -18.37
CA GLU A 244 6.71 -1.84 -18.39
C GLU A 244 7.58 -1.86 -19.65
N SER A 245 6.99 -1.87 -20.86
CA SER A 245 7.73 -1.96 -22.13
C SER A 245 6.92 -1.41 -23.31
N PRO A 246 7.60 -0.86 -24.36
CA PRO A 246 6.97 -0.57 -25.63
C PRO A 246 6.79 -1.82 -26.52
N SER A 247 7.26 -2.99 -26.11
CA SER A 247 7.18 -4.23 -26.86
C SER A 247 6.02 -5.12 -26.40
N ASP A 248 5.01 -5.32 -27.25
CA ASP A 248 3.91 -6.24 -26.97
C ASP A 248 4.39 -7.70 -26.80
N ASN A 249 5.52 -8.08 -27.41
CA ASN A 249 6.11 -9.39 -27.21
C ASN A 249 6.62 -9.54 -25.76
N LEU A 250 7.31 -8.52 -25.27
CA LEU A 250 7.79 -8.52 -23.88
C LEU A 250 6.63 -8.46 -22.88
N LEU A 251 5.63 -7.60 -23.12
CA LEU A 251 4.42 -7.52 -22.27
C LEU A 251 3.74 -8.89 -22.16
N ARG A 252 3.63 -9.64 -23.24
CA ARG A 252 3.10 -11.03 -23.23
C ARG A 252 4.01 -11.99 -22.46
N LYS A 253 5.33 -11.91 -22.64
CA LYS A 253 6.28 -12.78 -21.93
C LYS A 253 6.23 -12.62 -20.41
N ILE A 254 5.98 -11.40 -19.92
CA ILE A 254 5.84 -11.12 -18.49
C ILE A 254 4.41 -11.25 -17.99
N ASP A 255 3.49 -11.72 -18.81
CA ASP A 255 2.04 -11.83 -18.55
C ASP A 255 1.41 -10.52 -18.05
N LYS A 256 1.77 -9.40 -18.69
CA LYS A 256 1.16 -8.09 -18.41
C LYS A 256 -0.16 -7.97 -19.16
N LYS A 257 -1.18 -7.41 -18.51
CA LYS A 257 -2.50 -7.21 -19.12
C LYS A 257 -2.52 -6.09 -20.17
N ASN A 258 -1.68 -5.08 -20.00
CA ASN A 258 -1.57 -3.95 -20.92
C ASN A 258 -0.96 -4.36 -22.26
N THR A 259 -1.33 -3.65 -23.32
CA THR A 259 -0.63 -3.61 -24.60
C THR A 259 0.04 -2.26 -24.80
N PHE A 260 1.01 -2.18 -25.69
CA PHE A 260 1.62 -0.91 -26.07
C PHE A 260 0.55 0.11 -26.55
N SER A 261 -0.39 -0.36 -27.37
CA SER A 261 -1.50 0.47 -27.84
C SER A 261 -2.39 1.00 -26.72
N SER A 262 -2.73 0.16 -25.72
CA SER A 262 -3.55 0.61 -24.58
C SER A 262 -2.80 1.66 -23.75
N ASN A 263 -1.50 1.49 -23.55
CA ASN A 263 -0.66 2.47 -22.85
C ASN A 263 -0.61 3.82 -23.58
N LEU A 264 -0.38 3.80 -24.91
CA LEU A 264 -0.35 5.04 -25.70
C LEU A 264 -1.69 5.75 -25.75
N LEU A 265 -2.80 5.02 -25.91
CA LEU A 265 -4.14 5.58 -25.90
C LEU A 265 -4.44 6.24 -24.55
N PHE A 266 -4.10 5.58 -23.46
CA PHE A 266 -4.27 6.16 -22.13
C PHE A 266 -3.46 7.46 -21.97
N ILE A 267 -2.17 7.44 -22.32
CA ILE A 267 -1.29 8.63 -22.26
C ILE A 267 -1.87 9.78 -23.10
N LYS A 268 -2.34 9.48 -24.33
CA LYS A 268 -2.98 10.48 -25.21
C LYS A 268 -4.21 11.10 -24.56
N PHE A 269 -5.08 10.29 -23.93
CA PHE A 269 -6.27 10.81 -23.26
C PHE A 269 -5.91 11.59 -21.99
N ALA A 270 -4.95 11.10 -21.20
CA ALA A 270 -4.47 11.77 -20.00
C ALA A 270 -3.88 13.16 -20.35
N TYR A 271 -3.04 13.23 -21.39
CA TYR A 271 -2.50 14.50 -21.88
C TYR A 271 -3.60 15.48 -22.30
N LYS A 272 -4.61 15.00 -23.05
CA LYS A 272 -5.76 15.82 -23.46
C LYS A 272 -6.50 16.43 -22.27
N TYR A 273 -6.62 15.70 -21.16
CA TYR A 273 -7.34 16.13 -19.96
C TYR A 273 -6.41 16.64 -18.85
N ARG A 274 -5.13 16.89 -19.16
CA ARG A 274 -4.12 17.45 -18.24
C ARG A 274 -3.88 16.59 -16.98
N ILE A 275 -3.95 15.27 -17.12
CA ILE A 275 -3.53 14.34 -16.10
C ILE A 275 -2.09 13.93 -16.39
N HIS A 276 -1.20 14.11 -15.41
CA HIS A 276 0.17 13.62 -15.48
C HIS A 276 0.20 12.09 -15.40
N VAL A 277 1.06 11.46 -16.20
CA VAL A 277 1.22 10.00 -16.23
C VAL A 277 2.67 9.65 -15.95
N ASN A 278 2.88 8.84 -14.90
CA ASN A 278 4.13 8.13 -14.69
C ASN A 278 3.99 6.70 -15.21
N GLY A 279 5.05 6.22 -15.88
CA GLY A 279 5.16 4.82 -16.32
C GLY A 279 6.16 4.07 -15.46
N ALA A 280 5.75 3.00 -14.79
CA ALA A 280 6.69 2.03 -14.25
C ALA A 280 7.25 1.18 -15.39
N ASN A 281 8.57 0.92 -15.37
CA ASN A 281 9.25 0.12 -16.39
C ASN A 281 9.92 -1.10 -15.75
N VAL A 282 9.75 -2.26 -16.38
CA VAL A 282 10.52 -3.45 -16.03
C VAL A 282 11.97 -3.27 -16.50
N LEU A 283 12.91 -3.67 -15.66
CA LEU A 283 14.33 -3.61 -15.97
C LEU A 283 14.64 -4.37 -17.26
N ARG A 284 15.20 -3.64 -18.22
CA ARG A 284 15.79 -4.18 -19.42
C ARG A 284 16.91 -5.16 -19.04
N GLY A 285 16.93 -6.34 -19.63
CA GLY A 285 18.00 -7.31 -19.43
C GLY A 285 17.65 -8.62 -18.73
N LEU A 286 16.47 -8.74 -18.11
CA LEU A 286 16.04 -10.03 -17.54
C LEU A 286 15.34 -10.95 -18.55
N ILE A 287 15.06 -10.48 -19.77
CA ILE A 287 14.16 -11.15 -20.72
C ILE A 287 14.62 -10.98 -22.20
N GLU A 288 15.81 -10.49 -22.44
CA GLU A 288 16.37 -10.32 -23.80
C GLU A 288 17.20 -11.56 -24.25
N GLU A 289 16.63 -12.76 -24.15
CA GLU A 289 17.09 -13.93 -24.88
C GLU A 289 15.95 -14.59 -25.65
#